data_8faaef4e6d835f4b8868638731846ce5
#
_entry.id   8faaef4e6d835f4b8868638731846ce5
#
_cell.length_a   1.000
_cell.length_b   1.000
_cell.length_c   1.000
_cell.angle_alpha   90.00
_cell.angle_beta   90.00
_cell.angle_gamma   90.00
#
_symmetry.space_group_name_H-M   'P 1'
#
loop_
_entity.id
_entity.type
_entity.pdbx_description
1 polymer ?
#
loop_
_entity_poly.entity_id
_entity_poly.type
_entity_poly.pdbx_seq_one_letter_code
_entity_poly.pdbx_strand_id
1 'polypeptide(L)'
;MFRFAVLFLTLLICFAALSCQSYSTGLQQSLARADETAATGTLHTIATAQQTYALTNGGNYDTFQQLCEGGYLDTRFNSDKPVIKDYVLSMEVGRDSDGPFFRLKADPADNGTKPGRHFYIDQSRMMRVNASQPASASDPIAQP
;
A
#
# COMPACT_ATOMS: atom_id res chain seq x y z
N MET A 1 12.70 -32.49 47.52
CA MET A 1 13.16 -32.62 46.14
C MET A 1 12.04 -32.52 45.12
N PHE A 2 10.93 -33.18 45.29
CA PHE A 2 9.80 -33.16 44.33
C PHE A 2 9.21 -31.77 44.09
N ARG A 3 9.11 -30.94 45.10
CA ARG A 3 8.55 -29.56 45.01
C ARG A 3 9.43 -28.59 44.18
N PHE A 4 10.71 -28.77 44.21
CA PHE A 4 11.68 -27.99 43.42
C PHE A 4 11.67 -28.37 41.94
N ALA A 5 11.47 -29.68 41.65
CA ALA A 5 11.42 -30.16 40.27
C ALA A 5 10.13 -29.67 39.57
N VAL A 6 9.00 -29.62 40.28
CA VAL A 6 7.73 -29.08 39.73
C VAL A 6 7.83 -27.58 39.47
N LEU A 7 8.44 -26.82 40.38
CA LEU A 7 8.69 -25.37 40.18
C LEU A 7 9.61 -25.07 39.01
N PHE A 8 10.66 -25.88 38.80
CA PHE A 8 11.56 -25.76 37.67
C PHE A 8 10.87 -26.08 36.33
N LEU A 9 10.00 -27.10 36.33
CA LEU A 9 9.26 -27.51 35.14
C LEU A 9 8.20 -26.48 34.75
N THR A 10 7.51 -25.87 35.72
CA THR A 10 6.54 -24.78 35.42
C THR A 10 7.22 -23.50 34.92
N LEU A 11 8.39 -23.18 35.43
CA LEU A 11 9.19 -22.04 34.95
C LEU A 11 9.66 -22.24 33.51
N LEU A 12 10.08 -23.46 33.15
CA LEU A 12 10.53 -23.81 31.81
C LEU A 12 9.40 -23.71 30.75
N ILE A 13 8.18 -24.11 31.14
CA ILE A 13 6.98 -24.04 30.26
C ILE A 13 6.55 -22.57 30.02
N CYS A 14 6.66 -21.69 31.03
CA CYS A 14 6.38 -20.27 30.87
C CYS A 14 7.36 -19.57 29.89
N PHE A 15 8.65 -19.95 29.90
CA PHE A 15 9.62 -19.37 28.96
C PHE A 15 9.37 -19.78 27.51
N ALA A 16 8.89 -21.00 27.26
CA ALA A 16 8.58 -21.48 25.92
C ALA A 16 7.34 -20.79 25.31
N ALA A 17 6.39 -20.35 26.12
CA ALA A 17 5.19 -19.66 25.64
C ALA A 17 5.44 -18.21 25.19
N LEU A 18 6.42 -17.53 25.79
CA LEU A 18 6.79 -16.14 25.45
C LEU A 18 7.53 -16.03 24.11
N SER A 19 8.27 -17.07 23.69
CA SER A 19 9.03 -17.03 22.42
C SER A 19 8.17 -17.19 21.17
N CYS A 20 7.00 -17.82 21.27
CA CYS A 20 6.09 -18.02 20.12
C CYS A 20 5.37 -16.74 19.67
N GLN A 21 5.07 -15.82 20.59
CA GLN A 21 4.37 -14.56 20.26
C GLN A 21 5.26 -13.57 19.51
N SER A 22 6.55 -13.50 19.84
CA SER A 22 7.51 -12.61 19.18
C SER A 22 7.77 -13.01 17.72
N TYR A 23 7.73 -14.29 17.40
CA TYR A 23 7.98 -14.79 16.05
C TYR A 23 6.80 -14.47 15.11
N SER A 24 5.55 -14.65 15.56
CA SER A 24 4.35 -14.36 14.76
C SER A 24 4.24 -12.86 14.44
N THR A 25 4.57 -11.98 15.39
CA THR A 25 4.54 -10.53 15.21
C THR A 25 5.60 -10.07 14.20
N GLY A 26 6.81 -10.62 14.26
CA GLY A 26 7.89 -10.31 13.31
C GLY A 26 7.56 -10.75 11.89
N LEU A 27 6.93 -11.91 11.72
CA LEU A 27 6.49 -12.40 10.42
C LEU A 27 5.38 -11.52 9.81
N GLN A 28 4.39 -11.14 10.61
CA GLN A 28 3.31 -10.24 10.15
C GLN A 28 3.86 -8.87 9.73
N GLN A 29 4.81 -8.31 10.47
CA GLN A 29 5.46 -7.05 10.07
C GLN A 29 6.26 -7.18 8.78
N SER A 30 6.93 -8.31 8.57
CA SER A 30 7.67 -8.55 7.32
C SER A 30 6.76 -8.68 6.11
N LEU A 31 5.62 -9.35 6.26
CA LEU A 31 4.59 -9.44 5.21
C LEU A 31 3.99 -8.07 4.91
N ALA A 32 3.60 -7.30 5.93
CA ALA A 32 3.08 -5.96 5.74
C ALA A 32 4.05 -5.04 4.97
N ARG A 33 5.35 -5.08 5.29
CA ARG A 33 6.37 -4.32 4.55
C ARG A 33 6.51 -4.76 3.10
N ALA A 34 6.41 -6.05 2.82
CA ALA A 34 6.46 -6.57 1.45
C ALA A 34 5.24 -6.11 0.64
N ASP A 35 4.06 -6.09 1.25
CA ASP A 35 2.83 -5.61 0.62
C ASP A 35 2.85 -4.09 0.40
N GLU A 36 3.38 -3.31 1.35
CA GLU A 36 3.64 -1.88 1.16
C GLU A 36 4.60 -1.60 0.00
N THR A 37 5.68 -2.37 -0.10
CA THR A 37 6.65 -2.24 -1.20
C THR A 37 5.99 -2.56 -2.55
N ALA A 38 5.16 -3.58 -2.61
CA ALA A 38 4.41 -3.92 -3.83
C ALA A 38 3.40 -2.81 -4.19
N ALA A 39 2.69 -2.26 -3.20
CA ALA A 39 1.74 -1.17 -3.41
C ALA A 39 2.43 0.09 -3.92
N THR A 40 3.51 0.55 -3.27
CA THR A 40 4.25 1.74 -3.68
C THR A 40 4.89 1.59 -5.06
N GLY A 41 5.48 0.43 -5.38
CA GLY A 41 5.98 0.12 -6.71
C GLY A 41 4.88 0.17 -7.78
N THR A 42 3.69 -0.33 -7.44
CA THR A 42 2.52 -0.27 -8.33
C THR A 42 2.04 1.16 -8.54
N LEU A 43 1.98 1.99 -7.50
CA LEU A 43 1.62 3.41 -7.63
C LEU A 43 2.58 4.16 -8.57
N HIS A 44 3.89 3.92 -8.45
CA HIS A 44 4.88 4.50 -9.38
C HIS A 44 4.69 4.01 -10.82
N THR A 45 4.37 2.74 -11.02
CA THR A 45 4.08 2.18 -12.34
C THR A 45 2.88 2.86 -12.98
N ILE A 46 1.79 3.00 -12.24
CA ILE A 46 0.56 3.65 -12.72
C ILE A 46 0.81 5.15 -12.98
N ALA A 47 1.53 5.85 -12.10
CA ALA A 47 1.88 7.25 -12.31
C ALA A 47 2.74 7.44 -13.58
N THR A 48 3.61 6.49 -13.89
CA THR A 48 4.40 6.50 -15.14
C THR A 48 3.50 6.25 -16.36
N ALA A 49 2.55 5.30 -16.27
CA ALA A 49 1.56 5.06 -17.32
C ALA A 49 0.71 6.29 -17.60
N GLN A 50 0.26 7.00 -16.56
CA GLN A 50 -0.47 8.26 -16.67
C GLN A 50 0.34 9.33 -17.42
N GLN A 51 1.61 9.48 -17.10
CA GLN A 51 2.46 10.46 -17.80
C GLN A 51 2.69 10.09 -19.27
N THR A 52 2.89 8.79 -19.54
CA THR A 52 3.05 8.32 -20.92
C THR A 52 1.76 8.55 -21.73
N TYR A 53 0.60 8.29 -21.13
CA TYR A 53 -0.70 8.59 -21.72
C TYR A 53 -0.84 10.11 -22.01
N ALA A 54 -0.50 10.96 -21.04
CA ALA A 54 -0.62 12.41 -21.19
C ALA A 54 0.22 12.97 -22.34
N LEU A 55 1.40 12.40 -22.64
CA LEU A 55 2.26 12.84 -23.74
C LEU A 55 1.56 12.75 -25.12
N THR A 56 0.67 11.78 -25.30
CA THR A 56 -0.05 11.53 -26.56
C THR A 56 -1.49 12.01 -26.55
N ASN A 57 -2.01 12.43 -25.38
CA ASN A 57 -3.40 12.82 -25.18
C ASN A 57 -3.56 14.28 -24.69
N GLY A 58 -2.71 15.18 -25.19
CA GLY A 58 -2.83 16.63 -24.94
C GLY A 58 -2.64 17.03 -23.48
N GLY A 59 -1.87 16.25 -22.71
CA GLY A 59 -1.59 16.51 -21.31
C GLY A 59 -2.68 16.01 -20.35
N ASN A 60 -3.72 15.32 -20.84
CA ASN A 60 -4.79 14.78 -20.00
C ASN A 60 -4.42 13.42 -19.41
N TYR A 61 -5.01 13.12 -18.27
CA TYR A 61 -4.93 11.84 -17.57
C TYR A 61 -6.25 11.08 -17.73
N ASP A 62 -6.23 9.75 -17.49
CA ASP A 62 -7.44 8.96 -17.65
C ASP A 62 -7.56 7.84 -16.61
N THR A 63 -8.69 7.15 -16.61
CA THR A 63 -9.07 6.08 -15.67
C THR A 63 -8.22 4.83 -15.85
N PHE A 64 -8.25 3.93 -14.87
CA PHE A 64 -7.63 2.61 -14.98
C PHE A 64 -8.09 1.88 -16.24
N GLN A 65 -9.39 1.90 -16.51
CA GLN A 65 -9.97 1.22 -17.67
C GLN A 65 -9.39 1.76 -18.98
N GLN A 66 -9.39 3.08 -19.16
CA GLN A 66 -8.88 3.70 -20.39
C GLN A 66 -7.37 3.46 -20.58
N LEU A 67 -6.60 3.47 -19.50
CA LEU A 67 -5.17 3.12 -19.55
C LEU A 67 -4.95 1.65 -19.95
N CYS A 68 -5.81 0.73 -19.50
CA CYS A 68 -5.77 -0.68 -19.92
C CYS A 68 -6.17 -0.86 -21.38
N GLU A 69 -7.25 -0.21 -21.82
CA GLU A 69 -7.73 -0.23 -23.21
C GLU A 69 -6.70 0.34 -24.18
N GLY A 70 -5.98 1.39 -23.76
CA GLY A 70 -4.88 1.99 -24.51
C GLY A 70 -3.55 1.21 -24.47
N GLY A 71 -3.48 0.12 -23.70
CA GLY A 71 -2.26 -0.69 -23.56
C GLY A 71 -1.16 -0.06 -22.67
N TYR A 72 -1.49 0.97 -21.91
CA TYR A 72 -0.57 1.61 -20.96
C TYR A 72 -0.46 0.87 -19.63
N LEU A 73 -1.50 0.09 -19.27
CA LEU A 73 -1.55 -0.74 -18.08
C LEU A 73 -1.98 -2.18 -18.43
N ASP A 74 -1.56 -3.11 -17.59
CA ASP A 74 -1.98 -4.51 -17.64
C ASP A 74 -3.47 -4.64 -17.28
N THR A 75 -4.15 -5.64 -17.87
CA THR A 75 -5.59 -5.90 -17.68
C THR A 75 -6.00 -6.19 -16.24
N ARG A 76 -5.07 -6.56 -15.35
CA ARG A 76 -5.31 -6.73 -13.91
C ARG A 76 -5.80 -5.44 -13.23
N PHE A 77 -5.55 -4.28 -13.84
CA PHE A 77 -6.02 -2.98 -13.38
C PHE A 77 -7.37 -2.57 -13.97
N ASN A 78 -8.00 -3.39 -14.82
CA ASN A 78 -9.26 -3.08 -15.48
C ASN A 78 -10.45 -3.23 -14.51
N SER A 79 -10.48 -2.39 -13.49
CA SER A 79 -11.59 -2.24 -12.55
C SER A 79 -11.52 -0.84 -11.90
N ASP A 80 -12.63 -0.39 -11.30
CA ASP A 80 -12.66 0.91 -10.60
C ASP A 80 -11.78 0.93 -9.35
N LYS A 81 -11.57 -0.22 -8.72
CA LYS A 81 -10.77 -0.40 -7.50
C LYS A 81 -9.92 -1.66 -7.59
N PRO A 82 -8.84 -1.65 -8.38
CA PRO A 82 -7.93 -2.79 -8.46
C PRO A 82 -7.33 -3.12 -7.09
N VAL A 83 -7.09 -4.40 -6.84
CA VAL A 83 -6.45 -4.87 -5.60
C VAL A 83 -5.08 -5.46 -5.92
N ILE A 84 -4.06 -5.00 -5.22
CA ILE A 84 -2.68 -5.49 -5.32
C ILE A 84 -2.22 -5.93 -3.95
N LYS A 85 -1.99 -7.24 -3.79
CA LYS A 85 -1.75 -7.81 -2.47
C LYS A 85 -2.91 -7.45 -1.54
N ASP A 86 -2.61 -6.87 -0.40
CA ASP A 86 -3.62 -6.43 0.58
C ASP A 86 -3.92 -4.92 0.47
N TYR A 87 -3.73 -4.31 -0.71
CA TYR A 87 -4.01 -2.90 -0.97
C TYR A 87 -5.08 -2.70 -2.03
N VAL A 88 -6.08 -1.88 -1.72
CA VAL A 88 -7.08 -1.39 -2.68
C VAL A 88 -6.57 -0.10 -3.28
N LEU A 89 -6.52 -0.05 -4.61
CA LEU A 89 -6.18 1.16 -5.34
C LEU A 89 -7.43 1.96 -5.66
N SER A 90 -7.34 3.28 -5.58
CA SER A 90 -8.37 4.20 -6.05
C SER A 90 -7.73 5.37 -6.79
N MET A 91 -8.36 5.79 -7.88
CA MET A 91 -7.85 6.87 -8.71
C MET A 91 -8.96 7.86 -9.04
N GLU A 92 -8.64 9.14 -8.91
CA GLU A 92 -9.45 10.25 -9.35
C GLU A 92 -8.70 10.95 -10.49
N VAL A 93 -9.39 11.24 -11.58
CA VAL A 93 -8.85 12.01 -12.71
C VAL A 93 -9.78 13.15 -13.02
N GLY A 94 -9.22 14.28 -13.43
CA GLY A 94 -10.02 15.47 -13.72
C GLY A 94 -9.18 16.65 -14.21
N ARG A 95 -9.82 17.81 -14.15
CA ARG A 95 -9.20 19.10 -14.44
C ARG A 95 -9.69 20.13 -13.43
N ASP A 96 -8.78 20.90 -12.90
CA ASP A 96 -9.05 22.03 -12.02
C ASP A 96 -8.42 23.33 -12.59
N SER A 97 -8.32 24.39 -11.75
CA SER A 97 -7.73 25.67 -12.13
C SER A 97 -6.26 25.56 -12.56
N ASP A 98 -5.53 24.60 -12.05
CA ASP A 98 -4.10 24.39 -12.29
C ASP A 98 -3.84 23.46 -13.48
N GLY A 99 -4.91 22.86 -14.02
CA GLY A 99 -4.86 22.01 -15.21
C GLY A 99 -5.37 20.58 -14.96
N PRO A 100 -5.01 19.64 -15.86
CA PRO A 100 -5.36 18.23 -15.69
C PRO A 100 -4.63 17.64 -14.49
N PHE A 101 -5.34 16.77 -13.75
CA PHE A 101 -4.74 16.07 -12.61
C PHE A 101 -5.14 14.59 -12.59
N PHE A 102 -4.33 13.78 -11.93
CA PHE A 102 -4.72 12.51 -11.35
C PHE A 102 -4.33 12.46 -9.88
N ARG A 103 -5.09 11.74 -9.08
CA ARG A 103 -4.83 11.45 -7.67
C ARG A 103 -5.01 9.96 -7.46
N LEU A 104 -3.95 9.28 -7.10
CA LEU A 104 -3.91 7.84 -6.95
C LEU A 104 -3.58 7.48 -5.51
N LYS A 105 -4.35 6.59 -4.91
CA LYS A 105 -4.19 6.12 -3.53
C LYS A 105 -4.06 4.60 -3.48
N ALA A 106 -3.36 4.13 -2.46
CA ALA A 106 -3.35 2.73 -2.06
C ALA A 106 -3.65 2.66 -0.57
N ASP A 107 -4.78 2.06 -0.24
CA ASP A 107 -5.26 1.90 1.13
C ASP A 107 -5.29 0.41 1.50
N PRO A 108 -4.94 0.02 2.76
CA PRO A 108 -5.05 -1.36 3.20
C PRO A 108 -6.48 -1.91 3.02
N ALA A 109 -6.60 -3.11 2.46
CA ALA A 109 -7.90 -3.72 2.12
C ALA A 109 -8.77 -4.01 3.35
N ASP A 110 -8.18 -4.26 4.50
CA ASP A 110 -8.85 -4.73 5.72
C ASP A 110 -9.24 -3.59 6.69
N ASN A 111 -9.38 -2.35 6.23
CA ASN A 111 -9.85 -1.21 7.04
C ASN A 111 -9.23 -1.12 8.46
N GLY A 112 -7.93 -1.43 8.60
CA GLY A 112 -7.20 -1.28 9.85
C GLY A 112 -7.10 -2.55 10.73
N THR A 113 -7.53 -3.71 10.26
CA THR A 113 -7.32 -4.99 10.97
C THR A 113 -5.90 -5.51 10.82
N LYS A 114 -5.21 -5.14 9.72
CA LYS A 114 -3.78 -5.42 9.50
C LYS A 114 -2.97 -4.14 9.59
N PRO A 115 -1.73 -4.20 10.09
CA PRO A 115 -0.84 -3.06 10.05
C PRO A 115 -0.49 -2.73 8.59
N GLY A 116 -0.72 -1.51 8.18
CA GLY A 116 -0.39 -1.03 6.84
C GLY A 116 -0.54 0.48 6.77
N ARG A 117 0.37 1.12 6.06
CA ARG A 117 0.33 2.58 5.82
C ARG A 117 -0.50 2.87 4.58
N HIS A 118 -1.08 4.06 4.53
CA HIS A 118 -1.79 4.59 3.37
C HIS A 118 -0.84 5.38 2.49
N PHE A 119 -0.97 5.25 1.18
CA PHE A 119 -0.09 5.91 0.21
C PHE A 119 -0.89 6.75 -0.78
N TYR A 120 -0.28 7.84 -1.22
CA TYR A 120 -0.82 8.76 -2.21
C TYR A 120 0.28 9.19 -3.18
N ILE A 121 -0.06 9.32 -4.47
CA ILE A 121 0.78 9.90 -5.51
C ILE A 121 -0.10 10.64 -6.52
N ASP A 122 0.42 11.73 -7.07
CA ASP A 122 -0.23 12.54 -8.09
C ASP A 122 0.74 12.88 -9.25
N GLN A 123 0.37 13.84 -10.09
CA GLN A 123 1.17 14.30 -11.20
C GLN A 123 2.54 14.87 -10.79
N SER A 124 2.74 15.25 -9.55
CA SER A 124 4.05 15.66 -9.02
C SER A 124 5.03 14.48 -8.88
N ARG A 125 4.51 13.24 -8.88
CA ARG A 125 5.23 11.98 -8.67
C ARG A 125 5.86 11.84 -7.28
N MET A 126 5.53 12.71 -6.36
CA MET A 126 5.97 12.59 -4.97
C MET A 126 5.05 11.62 -4.23
N MET A 127 5.64 10.52 -3.75
CA MET A 127 4.93 9.57 -2.91
C MET A 127 4.72 10.15 -1.52
N ARG A 128 3.49 10.15 -1.03
CA ARG A 128 3.15 10.59 0.32
C ARG A 128 2.60 9.43 1.13
N VAL A 129 2.73 9.51 2.44
CA VAL A 129 2.37 8.43 3.34
C VAL A 129 1.66 8.95 4.58
N ASN A 130 0.63 8.21 5.01
CA ASN A 130 -0.05 8.39 6.29
C ASN A 130 -0.16 7.05 7.01
N ALA A 131 0.07 7.03 8.32
CA ALA A 131 0.12 5.79 9.10
C ALA A 131 -1.26 5.25 9.52
N SER A 132 -2.30 6.09 9.51
CA SER A 132 -3.56 5.78 10.19
C SER A 132 -4.84 6.12 9.41
N GLN A 133 -4.73 6.87 8.32
CA GLN A 133 -5.88 7.29 7.51
C GLN A 133 -5.47 7.47 6.05
N PRO A 134 -6.42 7.48 5.10
CA PRO A 134 -6.13 7.66 3.69
C PRO A 134 -5.24 8.87 3.43
N ALA A 135 -4.11 8.64 2.74
CA ALA A 135 -3.12 9.67 2.48
C ALA A 135 -3.61 10.70 1.45
N SER A 136 -3.05 11.90 1.52
CA SER A 136 -3.41 13.07 0.70
C SER A 136 -2.19 13.87 0.27
N ALA A 137 -2.39 14.89 -0.56
CA ALA A 137 -1.35 15.81 -1.02
C ALA A 137 -0.67 16.61 0.11
N SER A 138 -1.30 16.73 1.29
CA SER A 138 -0.75 17.45 2.45
C SER A 138 0.08 16.57 3.38
N ASP A 139 0.08 15.26 3.19
CA ASP A 139 0.82 14.34 4.05
C ASP A 139 2.33 14.35 3.76
N PRO A 140 3.16 13.88 4.68
CA PRO A 140 4.60 13.81 4.51
C PRO A 140 5.01 12.97 3.30
N ILE A 141 6.11 13.37 2.63
CA ILE A 141 6.72 12.57 1.58
C ILE A 141 7.25 11.28 2.19
N ALA A 142 6.92 10.14 1.57
CA ALA A 142 7.46 8.85 1.96
C ALA A 142 8.98 8.86 1.75
N GLN A 143 9.72 8.58 2.82
CA GLN A 143 11.16 8.37 2.72
C GLN A 143 11.45 6.95 2.23
N PRO A 144 12.51 6.77 1.45
CA PRO A 144 12.90 5.46 0.91
C PRO A 144 13.33 4.48 2.01
#